data_8a898cde225a1e591fb1a2ad39ed3196
#
_entry.id   8a898cde225a1e591fb1a2ad39ed3196
#
_cell.length_a   1.000
_cell.length_b   1.000
_cell.length_c   1.000
_cell.angle_alpha   90.00
_cell.angle_beta   90.00
_cell.angle_gamma   90.00
#
_symmetry.space_group_name_H-M   'P 1'
#
loop_
_entity.id
_entity.type
_entity.pdbx_description
1 polymer ?
#
loop_
_entity_poly.entity_id
_entity_poly.type
_entity_poly.pdbx_seq_one_letter_code
_entity_poly.pdbx_strand_id
1 'polypeptide(L)'
;MSTHKKIPKKTRLAVYEKCNHRCAYCGCDLKYEDMQVDHIKSVYANNDASHTMTEEEMYSEKNLLPACRQCNFYKSYGNLESFREALTSTLMRNLQKTFQYRLAIKYGLIQESIEPVQFYFEKIGIKID
;
A
#
# COMPACT_ATOMS: atom_id res chain seq x y z
N MET A 1 -13.48 -15.00 11.99
CA MET A 1 -13.45 -13.98 13.04
C MET A 1 -12.39 -12.95 12.72
N SER A 2 -12.73 -11.69 12.89
CA SER A 2 -11.76 -10.62 12.64
C SER A 2 -10.72 -10.57 13.74
N THR A 3 -9.45 -10.48 13.32
CA THR A 3 -8.32 -10.29 14.24
C THR A 3 -7.93 -8.82 14.36
N HIS A 4 -8.63 -7.94 13.61
CA HIS A 4 -8.34 -6.51 13.62
C HIS A 4 -8.88 -5.85 14.86
N LYS A 5 -8.03 -5.06 15.49
CA LYS A 5 -8.44 -4.18 16.58
C LYS A 5 -8.77 -2.82 16.00
N LYS A 6 -9.67 -2.12 16.67
CA LYS A 6 -9.95 -0.74 16.33
C LYS A 6 -8.73 0.13 16.62
N ILE A 7 -8.34 0.95 15.66
CA ILE A 7 -7.23 1.89 15.83
C ILE A 7 -7.73 3.10 16.62
N PRO A 8 -7.08 3.44 17.75
CA PRO A 8 -7.49 4.62 18.51
C PRO A 8 -7.36 5.89 17.68
N LYS A 9 -8.22 6.85 17.95
CA LYS A 9 -8.23 8.13 17.23
C LYS A 9 -6.86 8.82 17.25
N LYS A 10 -6.19 8.81 18.38
CA LYS A 10 -4.86 9.42 18.52
C LYS A 10 -3.87 8.81 17.55
N THR A 11 -3.84 7.48 17.46
CA THR A 11 -2.96 6.75 16.55
C THR A 11 -3.36 7.02 15.11
N ARG A 12 -4.66 7.00 14.82
CA ARG A 12 -5.17 7.27 13.48
C ARG A 12 -4.78 8.66 12.99
N LEU A 13 -4.86 9.68 13.87
CA LEU A 13 -4.42 11.03 13.52
C LEU A 13 -2.92 11.09 13.25
N ALA A 14 -2.12 10.41 14.08
CA ALA A 14 -0.67 10.37 13.86
C ALA A 14 -0.32 9.72 12.52
N VAL A 15 -1.02 8.65 12.17
CA VAL A 15 -0.84 7.97 10.87
C VAL A 15 -1.21 8.92 9.72
N TYR A 16 -2.31 9.64 9.87
CA TYR A 16 -2.77 10.60 8.85
C TYR A 16 -1.74 11.70 8.59
N GLU A 17 -1.07 12.18 9.64
CA GLU A 17 -0.03 13.21 9.51
C GLU A 17 1.26 12.67 8.92
N LYS A 18 1.49 11.38 8.99
CA LYS A 18 2.75 10.74 8.64
C LYS A 18 3.17 10.97 7.19
N CYS A 19 2.21 11.01 6.28
CA CYS A 19 2.46 11.16 4.84
C CYS A 19 1.77 12.39 4.27
N ASN A 20 1.71 13.47 5.04
CA ASN A 20 1.21 14.77 4.59
C ASN A 20 -0.23 14.71 4.07
N HIS A 21 -1.08 13.94 4.74
CA HIS A 21 -2.50 13.76 4.37
C HIS A 21 -2.66 13.10 2.98
N ARG A 22 -1.69 12.28 2.60
CA ARG A 22 -1.71 11.57 1.32
C ARG A 22 -1.59 10.07 1.54
N CYS A 23 -2.02 9.31 0.54
CA CYS A 23 -1.79 7.86 0.53
C CYS A 23 -0.28 7.61 0.51
N ALA A 24 0.19 6.76 1.41
CA ALA A 24 1.61 6.43 1.50
C ALA A 24 2.12 5.73 0.24
N TYR A 25 1.23 5.08 -0.49
CA TYR A 25 1.62 4.28 -1.66
C TYR A 25 1.53 5.07 -2.96
N CYS A 26 0.34 5.52 -3.34
CA CYS A 26 0.16 6.22 -4.61
C CYS A 26 0.32 7.74 -4.51
N GLY A 27 0.29 8.30 -3.31
CA GLY A 27 0.45 9.74 -3.10
C GLY A 27 -0.78 10.58 -3.36
N CYS A 28 -1.94 9.98 -3.58
CA CYS A 28 -3.16 10.76 -3.81
C CYS A 28 -3.58 11.51 -2.55
N ASP A 29 -4.27 12.63 -2.74
CA ASP A 29 -4.86 13.37 -1.62
C ASP A 29 -5.85 12.47 -0.87
N LEU A 30 -5.85 12.60 0.44
CA LEU A 30 -6.61 11.68 1.29
C LEU A 30 -7.29 12.48 2.40
N LYS A 31 -8.62 12.40 2.44
CA LYS A 31 -9.36 12.96 3.55
C LYS A 31 -9.26 12.02 4.75
N TYR A 32 -9.26 12.59 5.95
CA TYR A 32 -9.15 11.78 7.17
C TYR A 32 -10.20 10.66 7.22
N GLU A 33 -11.45 10.99 6.89
CA GLU A 33 -12.57 10.02 6.93
C GLU A 33 -12.45 8.93 5.87
N ASP A 34 -11.68 9.16 4.81
CA ASP A 34 -11.48 8.18 3.73
C ASP A 34 -10.23 7.35 3.90
N MET A 35 -9.39 7.72 4.87
CA MET A 35 -8.13 7.02 5.08
C MET A 35 -8.36 5.61 5.61
N GLN A 36 -7.70 4.65 4.97
CA GLN A 36 -7.51 3.31 5.52
C GLN A 36 -6.18 3.30 6.26
N VAL A 37 -6.11 2.59 7.37
CA VAL A 37 -4.85 2.40 8.08
C VAL A 37 -4.33 1.03 7.68
N ASP A 38 -3.23 1.02 6.94
CA ASP A 38 -2.64 -0.23 6.46
C ASP A 38 -1.54 -0.70 7.40
N HIS A 39 -1.54 -1.99 7.68
CA HIS A 39 -0.45 -2.62 8.43
C HIS A 39 0.66 -2.96 7.45
N ILE A 40 1.85 -2.39 7.62
CA ILE A 40 3.00 -2.65 6.74
C ILE A 40 3.27 -4.14 6.72
N LYS A 41 3.35 -4.75 7.91
CA LYS A 41 3.32 -6.20 8.07
C LYS A 41 1.92 -6.57 8.51
N SER A 42 1.25 -7.40 7.72
CA SER A 42 -0.14 -7.75 7.93
C SER A 42 -0.39 -8.32 9.32
N VAL A 43 -1.59 -8.08 9.86
CA VAL A 43 -2.04 -8.74 11.10
C VAL A 43 -2.06 -10.27 10.94
N TYR A 44 -2.02 -10.75 9.72
CA TYR A 44 -1.99 -12.19 9.41
C TYR A 44 -0.56 -12.72 9.21
N ALA A 45 0.47 -11.89 9.41
CA ALA A 45 1.85 -12.29 9.24
C ALA A 45 2.25 -13.45 10.15
N ASN A 46 1.66 -13.54 11.33
CA ASN A 46 1.96 -14.61 12.28
C ASN A 46 1.35 -15.97 11.90
N ASN A 47 0.61 -16.03 10.81
CA ASN A 47 0.14 -17.30 10.26
C ASN A 47 1.27 -18.06 9.57
N ASP A 48 2.36 -17.36 9.26
CA ASP A 48 3.58 -17.94 8.71
C ASP A 48 4.57 -18.15 9.85
N ALA A 49 5.06 -19.38 10.01
CA ALA A 49 5.98 -19.75 11.10
C ALA A 49 7.28 -18.93 11.08
N SER A 50 7.63 -18.34 9.93
CA SER A 50 8.85 -17.53 9.82
C SER A 50 8.67 -16.10 10.36
N HIS A 51 7.43 -15.71 10.69
CA HIS A 51 7.12 -14.37 11.16
C HIS A 51 6.58 -14.43 12.58
N THR A 52 7.18 -13.65 13.47
CA THR A 52 6.71 -13.52 14.84
C THR A 52 6.62 -12.03 15.17
N MET A 53 5.40 -11.55 15.34
CA MET A 53 5.14 -10.19 15.78
C MET A 53 4.19 -10.24 16.95
N THR A 54 4.47 -9.43 17.97
CA THR A 54 3.51 -9.26 19.05
C THR A 54 2.35 -8.40 18.53
N GLU A 55 1.21 -8.51 19.20
CA GLU A 55 0.06 -7.68 18.90
C GLU A 55 0.41 -6.20 19.01
N GLU A 56 1.20 -5.84 20.03
CA GLU A 56 1.67 -4.49 20.24
C GLU A 56 2.49 -3.99 19.04
N GLU A 57 3.37 -4.82 18.51
CA GLU A 57 4.17 -4.49 17.33
C GLU A 57 3.29 -4.30 16.09
N MET A 58 2.30 -5.18 15.90
CA MET A 58 1.39 -5.09 14.74
C MET A 58 0.58 -3.79 14.73
N TYR A 59 0.18 -3.30 15.90
CA TYR A 59 -0.62 -2.08 16.03
C TYR A 59 0.20 -0.85 16.43
N SER A 60 1.53 -0.98 16.44
CA SER A 60 2.43 0.15 16.65
C SER A 60 2.37 1.07 15.45
N GLU A 61 2.45 2.39 15.69
CA GLU A 61 2.50 3.38 14.63
C GLU A 61 3.58 3.08 13.59
N LYS A 62 4.70 2.48 14.02
CA LYS A 62 5.78 2.09 13.12
C LYS A 62 5.34 1.10 12.05
N ASN A 63 4.31 0.30 12.34
CA ASN A 63 3.78 -0.69 11.41
C ASN A 63 2.57 -0.20 10.65
N LEU A 64 2.22 1.08 10.76
CA LEU A 64 1.00 1.62 10.18
C LEU A 64 1.33 2.71 9.17
N LEU A 65 0.64 2.67 8.02
CA LEU A 65 0.73 3.70 6.99
C LEU A 65 -0.66 4.10 6.55
N PRO A 66 -0.85 5.39 6.17
CA PRO A 66 -2.13 5.82 5.62
C PRO A 66 -2.24 5.33 4.18
N ALA A 67 -3.41 4.83 3.81
CA ALA A 67 -3.61 4.32 2.46
C ALA A 67 -4.98 4.69 1.94
N CYS A 68 -5.08 4.91 0.63
CA CYS A 68 -6.37 5.02 -0.01
C CYS A 68 -6.99 3.62 -0.15
N ARG A 69 -8.29 3.59 -0.37
CA ARG A 69 -9.02 2.34 -0.46
C ARG A 69 -8.48 1.41 -1.54
N GLN A 70 -8.14 1.95 -2.71
CA GLN A 70 -7.65 1.14 -3.82
C GLN A 70 -6.31 0.48 -3.50
N CYS A 71 -5.37 1.26 -2.97
CA CYS A 71 -4.06 0.72 -2.64
C CYS A 71 -4.14 -0.31 -1.51
N ASN A 72 -4.91 0.00 -0.48
CA ASN A 72 -5.09 -0.93 0.63
C ASN A 72 -5.71 -2.26 0.16
N PHE A 73 -6.72 -2.16 -0.69
CA PHE A 73 -7.38 -3.34 -1.26
C PHE A 73 -6.41 -4.18 -2.10
N TYR A 74 -5.65 -3.53 -2.97
CA TYR A 74 -4.75 -4.24 -3.89
C TYR A 74 -3.56 -4.87 -3.16
N LYS A 75 -3.03 -4.18 -2.14
CA LYS A 75 -1.95 -4.73 -1.31
C LYS A 75 -2.42 -5.96 -0.54
N SER A 76 -3.65 -5.95 -0.06
CA SER A 76 -4.24 -7.06 0.69
C SER A 76 -3.33 -7.48 1.86
N TYR A 77 -3.00 -8.76 1.99
CA TYR A 77 -2.18 -9.29 3.07
C TYR A 77 -0.69 -9.28 2.73
N GLY A 78 -0.34 -8.77 1.59
CA GLY A 78 1.05 -8.80 1.14
C GLY A 78 1.96 -7.84 1.90
N ASN A 79 3.25 -8.06 1.79
CA ASN A 79 4.24 -7.14 2.30
C ASN A 79 4.55 -6.08 1.23
N LEU A 80 5.44 -5.14 1.55
CA LEU A 80 5.77 -4.04 0.63
C LEU A 80 6.32 -4.54 -0.71
N GLU A 81 7.21 -5.52 -0.66
CA GLU A 81 7.84 -6.00 -1.89
C GLU A 81 6.90 -6.83 -2.76
N SER A 82 6.02 -7.62 -2.15
CA SER A 82 5.00 -8.33 -2.92
C SER A 82 4.00 -7.36 -3.55
N PHE A 83 3.67 -6.27 -2.85
CA PHE A 83 2.80 -5.24 -3.39
C PHE A 83 3.48 -4.52 -4.56
N ARG A 84 4.75 -4.14 -4.39
CA ARG A 84 5.54 -3.51 -5.46
C ARG A 84 5.59 -4.40 -6.70
N GLU A 85 5.85 -5.68 -6.51
CA GLU A 85 5.90 -6.64 -7.61
C GLU A 85 4.54 -6.80 -8.27
N ALA A 86 3.47 -6.83 -7.48
CA ALA A 86 2.12 -6.92 -8.04
C ALA A 86 1.80 -5.73 -8.93
N LEU A 87 2.21 -4.52 -8.53
CA LEU A 87 2.00 -3.32 -9.33
C LEU A 87 2.91 -3.29 -10.56
N THR A 88 4.19 -3.58 -10.35
CA THR A 88 5.20 -3.46 -11.42
C THR A 88 5.03 -4.52 -12.50
N SER A 89 4.71 -5.74 -12.13
CA SER A 89 4.69 -6.88 -13.05
C SER A 89 3.32 -7.44 -13.31
N THR A 90 2.60 -7.87 -12.28
CA THR A 90 1.33 -8.58 -12.45
C THR A 90 0.25 -7.69 -13.06
N LEU A 91 0.09 -6.49 -12.50
CA LEU A 91 -0.89 -5.53 -13.01
C LEU A 91 -0.60 -5.19 -14.48
N MET A 92 0.65 -4.91 -14.79
CA MET A 92 1.03 -4.56 -16.15
C MET A 92 0.82 -5.71 -17.13
N ARG A 93 1.19 -6.95 -16.75
CA ARG A 93 0.93 -8.11 -17.62
C ARG A 93 -0.57 -8.27 -17.91
N ASN A 94 -1.40 -8.06 -16.90
CA ASN A 94 -2.85 -8.20 -17.07
C ASN A 94 -3.42 -7.11 -17.97
N LEU A 95 -2.93 -5.87 -17.84
CA LEU A 95 -3.32 -4.77 -18.71
C LEU A 95 -2.90 -5.04 -20.16
N GLN A 96 -1.67 -5.50 -20.37
CA GLN A 96 -1.12 -5.74 -21.69
C GLN A 96 -1.90 -6.80 -22.49
N LYS A 97 -2.66 -7.64 -21.81
CA LYS A 97 -3.52 -8.64 -22.45
C LYS A 97 -4.80 -8.05 -23.03
N THR A 98 -5.16 -6.83 -22.62
CA THR A 98 -6.41 -6.22 -23.09
C THR A 98 -6.21 -5.56 -24.44
N PHE A 99 -7.25 -5.66 -25.29
CA PHE A 99 -7.23 -5.03 -26.60
C PHE A 99 -7.11 -3.52 -26.49
N GLN A 100 -7.86 -2.92 -25.59
CA GLN A 100 -7.86 -1.47 -25.39
C GLN A 100 -6.50 -0.95 -24.99
N TYR A 101 -5.82 -1.62 -24.08
CA TYR A 101 -4.48 -1.20 -23.66
C TYR A 101 -3.50 -1.24 -24.84
N ARG A 102 -3.51 -2.33 -25.61
CA ARG A 102 -2.60 -2.48 -26.75
C ARG A 102 -2.89 -1.41 -27.81
N LEU A 103 -4.16 -1.09 -28.03
CA LEU A 103 -4.54 -0.06 -28.98
C LEU A 103 -4.07 1.31 -28.51
N ALA A 104 -4.24 1.62 -27.21
CA ALA A 104 -3.80 2.88 -26.64
C ALA A 104 -2.28 3.07 -26.75
N ILE A 105 -1.51 2.00 -26.57
CA ILE A 105 -0.05 2.06 -26.78
C ILE A 105 0.27 2.38 -28.24
N LYS A 106 -0.40 1.72 -29.16
CA LYS A 106 -0.18 1.92 -30.62
C LYS A 106 -0.37 3.37 -31.03
N TYR A 107 -1.36 4.03 -30.46
CA TYR A 107 -1.66 5.43 -30.81
C TYR A 107 -0.92 6.42 -29.93
N GLY A 108 -0.06 5.96 -29.05
CA GLY A 108 0.73 6.86 -28.21
C GLY A 108 -0.08 7.57 -27.14
N LEU A 109 -1.27 7.06 -26.80
CA LEU A 109 -2.13 7.66 -25.79
C LEU A 109 -1.63 7.39 -24.37
N ILE A 110 -0.91 6.30 -24.18
CA ILE A 110 -0.28 5.96 -22.91
C ILE A 110 1.14 5.49 -23.18
N GLN A 111 2.00 5.67 -22.17
CA GLN A 111 3.39 5.19 -22.22
C GLN A 111 3.64 4.29 -21.04
N GLU A 112 4.41 3.20 -21.24
CA GLU A 112 4.76 2.30 -20.17
C GLU A 112 6.06 2.76 -19.51
N SER A 113 6.09 2.66 -18.18
CA SER A 113 7.33 2.82 -17.42
C SER A 113 7.95 1.46 -17.20
N ILE A 114 9.26 1.37 -17.41
CA ILE A 114 10.03 0.15 -17.13
C ILE A 114 10.65 0.18 -15.73
N GLU A 115 10.52 1.31 -15.04
CA GLU A 115 11.08 1.46 -13.71
C GLU A 115 10.21 0.75 -12.66
N PRO A 116 10.83 0.16 -11.63
CA PRO A 116 10.05 -0.36 -10.50
C PRO A 116 9.21 0.74 -9.86
N VAL A 117 8.04 0.36 -9.37
CA VAL A 117 7.16 1.31 -8.68
C VAL A 117 7.86 1.84 -7.44
N GLN A 118 7.84 3.15 -7.27
CA GLN A 118 8.33 3.80 -6.07
C GLN A 118 7.14 4.36 -5.31
N PHE A 119 7.01 4.01 -4.03
CA PHE A 119 5.90 4.47 -3.21
C PHE A 119 6.13 5.91 -2.75
N TYR A 120 5.03 6.61 -2.52
CA TYR A 120 5.11 7.99 -2.07
C TYR A 120 5.90 8.14 -0.76
N PHE A 121 5.70 7.21 0.21
CA PHE A 121 6.44 7.32 1.46
C PHE A 121 7.95 7.22 1.25
N GLU A 122 8.39 6.47 0.23
CA GLU A 122 9.81 6.37 -0.11
C GLU A 122 10.31 7.69 -0.69
N LYS A 123 9.50 8.32 -1.54
CA LYS A 123 9.88 9.60 -2.17
C LYS A 123 10.07 10.71 -1.15
N ILE A 124 9.33 10.69 -0.05
CA ILE A 124 9.45 11.71 0.99
C ILE A 124 10.41 11.31 2.11
N GLY A 125 11.12 10.19 1.94
CA GLY A 125 12.20 9.82 2.82
C GLY A 125 11.84 9.04 4.07
N ILE A 126 10.63 8.49 4.14
CA ILE A 126 10.25 7.64 5.27
C ILE A 126 10.89 6.27 5.06
N LYS A 127 11.64 5.82 6.07
CA LYS A 127 12.28 4.51 6.04
C LYS A 127 11.49 3.52 6.87
N ILE A 128 11.32 2.32 6.33
CA ILE A 128 10.64 1.22 7.01
C ILE A 128 11.70 0.19 7.36
N ASP A 129 11.72 -0.21 8.63
CA ASP A 129 12.66 -1.23 9.11
C ASP A 129 12.21 -2.65 8.76
#